data_21c78da262827801240203a63a90c80a
#
_entry.id   21c78da262827801240203a63a90c80a
#
_cell.length_a   1.000
_cell.length_b   1.000
_cell.length_c   1.000
_cell.angle_alpha   90.00
_cell.angle_beta   90.00
_cell.angle_gamma   90.00
#
_symmetry.space_group_name_H-M   'P 1'
#
loop_
_entity.id
_entity.type
_entity.pdbx_description
1 polymer ?
#
loop_
_entity_poly.entity_id
_entity_poly.type
_entity_poly.pdbx_seq_one_letter_code
_entity_poly.pdbx_strand_id
1 'polypeptide(L)'
;MILHLGLSLMLTVAQQNFDTVQVRTVKVGDGVYMLQGFGGNIGVSAGPDGVIIVDDQYAPLTDKIRAALASLNPGPIRFVLNTHWHFDHTGGNENFAKAGVVIVAHENVRRRMSAEQFMTSFAQVVPASPSGALPVVTFTDTLTFYYNGDSITAFHVPPAHTDGDVIVWFRHANVVHMGDTFFNGRYPLVDIASGGASSGLIGAADRVLAMLNADTKIIPGHGPLGDRAALQAYRTMLVTVRDRIKRAVAAGQTLAQVQAAKPTAEFDAVWGSGRITPVLFVEILYQDLSRR
;
A
#
# COMPACT_ATOMS: atom_id res chain seq x y z
N MET A 1 -40.68 30.75 13.64
CA MET A 1 -39.31 30.61 14.19
C MET A 1 -39.15 29.15 14.60
N ILE A 2 -38.70 28.30 13.65
CA ILE A 2 -38.57 26.85 13.85
C ILE A 2 -37.08 26.59 14.04
N LEU A 3 -36.69 26.24 15.27
CA LEU A 3 -35.33 25.78 15.59
C LEU A 3 -35.12 24.39 14.99
N HIS A 4 -34.22 24.28 14.01
CA HIS A 4 -33.69 22.98 13.59
C HIS A 4 -32.54 22.61 14.54
N LEU A 5 -32.81 21.71 15.49
CA LEU A 5 -31.74 21.01 16.20
C LEU A 5 -31.08 20.03 15.23
N GLY A 6 -29.90 20.39 14.73
CA GLY A 6 -29.01 19.49 14.04
C GLY A 6 -28.41 18.48 15.02
N LEU A 7 -28.90 17.23 14.98
CA LEU A 7 -28.32 16.12 15.74
C LEU A 7 -27.02 15.72 15.02
N SER A 8 -25.88 16.23 15.51
CA SER A 8 -24.54 15.79 15.04
C SER A 8 -24.32 14.36 15.54
N LEU A 9 -24.54 13.38 14.65
CA LEU A 9 -24.16 12.00 14.90
C LEU A 9 -22.63 11.91 14.81
N MET A 10 -21.95 12.07 15.92
CA MET A 10 -20.53 11.71 16.03
C MET A 10 -20.42 10.18 15.89
N LEU A 11 -20.10 9.68 14.69
CA LEU A 11 -19.60 8.35 14.54
C LEU A 11 -18.27 8.26 15.32
N THR A 12 -18.32 7.63 16.49
CA THR A 12 -17.11 7.19 17.19
C THR A 12 -16.46 6.11 16.31
N VAL A 13 -15.46 6.50 15.54
CA VAL A 13 -14.51 5.51 15.00
C VAL A 13 -13.92 4.82 16.23
N ALA A 14 -14.20 3.53 16.40
CA ALA A 14 -13.62 2.75 17.47
C ALA A 14 -12.10 2.92 17.38
N GLN A 15 -11.52 3.59 18.39
CA GLN A 15 -10.09 3.89 18.41
C GLN A 15 -9.34 2.55 18.43
N GLN A 16 -8.55 2.29 17.39
CA GLN A 16 -7.76 1.07 17.29
C GLN A 16 -6.87 0.93 18.54
N ASN A 17 -7.03 -0.18 19.26
CA ASN A 17 -6.13 -0.51 20.36
C ASN A 17 -4.85 -1.15 19.84
N PHE A 18 -3.81 -0.36 19.68
CA PHE A 18 -2.49 -0.82 19.22
C PHE A 18 -1.75 -1.68 20.23
N ASP A 19 -2.12 -1.64 21.52
CA ASP A 19 -1.48 -2.43 22.57
C ASP A 19 -1.66 -3.93 22.36
N THR A 20 -2.80 -4.33 21.81
CA THR A 20 -3.14 -5.73 21.52
C THR A 20 -2.54 -6.26 20.20
N VAL A 21 -2.02 -5.37 19.35
CA VAL A 21 -1.44 -5.77 18.07
C VAL A 21 -0.14 -6.53 18.28
N GLN A 22 -0.05 -7.71 17.65
CA GLN A 22 1.18 -8.51 17.59
C GLN A 22 1.86 -8.30 16.23
N VAL A 23 3.16 -8.04 16.23
CA VAL A 23 3.97 -8.00 15.01
C VAL A 23 4.50 -9.40 14.75
N ARG A 24 3.99 -10.02 13.69
CA ARG A 24 4.38 -11.38 13.28
C ARG A 24 5.44 -11.29 12.18
N THR A 25 6.50 -12.09 12.33
CA THR A 25 7.59 -12.19 11.34
C THR A 25 7.42 -13.45 10.50
N VAL A 26 7.58 -13.30 9.18
CA VAL A 26 7.55 -14.39 8.19
C VAL A 26 8.85 -14.33 7.38
N LYS A 27 9.64 -15.40 7.34
CA LYS A 27 10.80 -15.50 6.43
C LYS A 27 10.28 -15.68 5.01
N VAL A 28 10.77 -14.86 4.08
CA VAL A 28 10.30 -14.83 2.68
C VAL A 28 11.39 -15.27 1.71
N GLY A 29 12.62 -14.87 1.95
CA GLY A 29 13.78 -15.21 1.14
C GLY A 29 15.05 -15.24 1.99
N ASP A 30 16.20 -15.36 1.35
CA ASP A 30 17.48 -15.28 2.07
C ASP A 30 17.72 -13.85 2.55
N GLY A 31 17.88 -13.66 3.86
CA GLY A 31 18.00 -12.35 4.50
C GLY A 31 16.77 -11.45 4.36
N VAL A 32 15.65 -11.93 3.74
CA VAL A 32 14.44 -11.16 3.52
C VAL A 32 13.26 -11.71 4.31
N TYR A 33 12.53 -10.80 4.98
CA TYR A 33 11.38 -11.13 5.82
C TYR A 33 10.22 -10.19 5.54
N MET A 34 9.00 -10.60 5.93
CA MET A 34 7.80 -9.78 5.97
C MET A 34 7.34 -9.66 7.43
N LEU A 35 7.11 -8.43 7.92
CA LEU A 35 6.44 -8.21 9.19
C LEU A 35 4.96 -7.88 8.92
N GLN A 36 4.09 -8.54 9.67
CA GLN A 36 2.65 -8.31 9.65
C GLN A 36 2.21 -7.78 11.02
N GLY A 37 1.51 -6.67 11.02
CA GLY A 37 0.93 -6.05 12.21
C GLY A 37 -0.46 -5.52 11.92
N PHE A 38 -0.71 -4.25 12.25
CA PHE A 38 -1.91 -3.51 11.86
C PHE A 38 -1.49 -2.37 10.92
N GLY A 39 -1.93 -2.43 9.67
CA GLY A 39 -1.47 -1.56 8.58
C GLY A 39 -0.86 -2.36 7.45
N GLY A 40 -0.05 -1.72 6.62
CA GLY A 40 0.62 -2.36 5.51
C GLY A 40 1.68 -3.38 5.96
N ASN A 41 1.94 -4.38 5.13
CA ASN A 41 3.04 -5.31 5.37
C ASN A 41 4.39 -4.58 5.23
N ILE A 42 5.32 -4.89 6.10
CA ILE A 42 6.68 -4.36 6.07
C ILE A 42 7.61 -5.38 5.42
N GLY A 43 8.35 -4.98 4.38
CA GLY A 43 9.46 -5.76 3.86
C GLY A 43 10.74 -5.48 4.68
N VAL A 44 11.58 -6.49 4.91
CA VAL A 44 12.81 -6.36 5.68
C VAL A 44 13.96 -7.03 4.94
N SER A 45 15.06 -6.31 4.73
CA SER A 45 16.38 -6.91 4.46
C SER A 45 17.23 -6.83 5.70
N ALA A 46 17.69 -7.97 6.22
CA ALA A 46 18.48 -8.07 7.43
C ALA A 46 19.73 -8.94 7.18
N GLY A 47 20.91 -8.38 7.42
CA GLY A 47 22.19 -9.03 7.15
C GLY A 47 23.39 -8.26 7.71
N PRO A 48 24.62 -8.52 7.26
CA PRO A 48 25.84 -7.98 7.85
C PRO A 48 25.94 -6.45 7.80
N ASP A 49 25.30 -5.79 6.83
CA ASP A 49 25.33 -4.32 6.72
C ASP A 49 24.30 -3.64 7.66
N GLY A 50 23.43 -4.41 8.31
CA GLY A 50 22.33 -3.94 9.16
C GLY A 50 20.96 -4.21 8.53
N VAL A 51 20.00 -3.32 8.78
CA VAL A 51 18.60 -3.50 8.40
C VAL A 51 18.12 -2.37 7.49
N ILE A 52 17.47 -2.74 6.39
CA ILE A 52 16.58 -1.87 5.58
C ILE A 52 15.15 -2.38 5.74
N ILE A 53 14.21 -1.47 5.97
CA ILE A 53 12.78 -1.81 5.93
C ILE A 53 12.07 -1.09 4.80
N VAL A 54 11.06 -1.73 4.25
CA VAL A 54 10.12 -1.17 3.27
C VAL A 54 8.81 -0.96 3.99
N ASP A 55 8.40 0.30 4.18
CA ASP A 55 7.31 0.78 5.02
C ASP A 55 7.52 0.56 6.53
N ASP A 56 6.68 1.18 7.37
CA ASP A 56 6.85 1.16 8.83
C ASP A 56 5.55 1.22 9.65
N GLN A 57 4.40 1.08 8.98
CA GLN A 57 3.07 1.05 9.59
C GLN A 57 2.73 2.32 10.39
N TYR A 58 2.03 2.16 11.51
CA TYR A 58 1.57 3.25 12.38
C TYR A 58 2.58 3.57 13.48
N ALA A 59 2.70 4.84 13.86
CA ALA A 59 3.60 5.32 14.91
C ALA A 59 3.51 4.53 16.23
N PRO A 60 2.33 4.14 16.76
CA PRO A 60 2.25 3.37 18.01
C PRO A 60 2.84 1.96 17.91
N LEU A 61 3.10 1.44 16.73
CA LEU A 61 3.69 0.12 16.52
C LEU A 61 5.21 0.15 16.43
N THR A 62 5.84 1.33 16.38
CA THR A 62 7.28 1.47 16.12
C THR A 62 8.13 0.62 17.08
N ASP A 63 7.86 0.62 18.39
CA ASP A 63 8.66 -0.14 19.36
C ASP A 63 8.49 -1.65 19.17
N LYS A 64 7.29 -2.11 18.85
CA LYS A 64 7.03 -3.53 18.54
C LYS A 64 7.73 -3.96 17.24
N ILE A 65 7.73 -3.10 16.22
CA ILE A 65 8.46 -3.33 14.96
C ILE A 65 9.96 -3.38 15.24
N ARG A 66 10.51 -2.43 16.01
CA ARG A 66 11.93 -2.42 16.38
C ARG A 66 12.33 -3.68 17.16
N ALA A 67 11.48 -4.14 18.08
CA ALA A 67 11.74 -5.38 18.83
C ALA A 67 11.75 -6.61 17.88
N ALA A 68 10.83 -6.68 16.91
CA ALA A 68 10.82 -7.74 15.91
C ALA A 68 12.08 -7.69 15.02
N LEU A 69 12.52 -6.50 14.59
CA LEU A 69 13.74 -6.32 13.80
C LEU A 69 15.00 -6.71 14.59
N ALA A 70 15.10 -6.34 15.85
CA ALA A 70 16.23 -6.69 16.72
C ALA A 70 16.36 -8.20 16.93
N SER A 71 15.25 -8.95 16.90
CA SER A 71 15.29 -10.42 16.97
C SER A 71 15.78 -11.07 15.68
N LEU A 72 15.71 -10.37 14.53
CA LEU A 72 16.24 -10.84 13.25
C LEU A 72 17.70 -10.47 13.07
N ASN A 73 18.06 -9.25 13.45
CA ASN A 73 19.41 -8.72 13.33
C ASN A 73 19.63 -7.63 14.39
N PRO A 74 20.63 -7.75 15.27
CA PRO A 74 20.93 -6.73 16.28
C PRO A 74 21.63 -5.49 15.72
N GLY A 75 21.96 -5.48 14.41
CA GLY A 75 22.60 -4.35 13.73
C GLY A 75 21.66 -3.15 13.59
N PRO A 76 22.20 -2.00 13.19
CA PRO A 76 21.43 -0.77 13.07
C PRO A 76 20.41 -0.85 11.93
N ILE A 77 19.23 -0.27 12.17
CA ILE A 77 18.27 0.05 11.09
C ILE A 77 18.83 1.29 10.39
N ARG A 78 19.11 1.19 9.09
CA ARG A 78 19.74 2.28 8.31
C ARG A 78 18.76 3.07 7.48
N PHE A 79 17.80 2.37 6.87
CA PHE A 79 16.87 2.99 5.93
C PHE A 79 15.45 2.50 6.15
N VAL A 80 14.49 3.42 6.02
CA VAL A 80 13.10 3.15 5.72
C VAL A 80 12.85 3.60 4.28
N LEU A 81 12.36 2.71 3.43
CA LEU A 81 11.93 3.02 2.07
C LEU A 81 10.41 2.95 2.02
N ASN A 82 9.74 4.09 1.87
CA ASN A 82 8.29 4.09 1.77
C ASN A 82 7.82 3.78 0.35
N THR A 83 6.83 2.89 0.25
CA THR A 83 6.21 2.53 -1.03
C THR A 83 5.28 3.62 -1.56
N HIS A 84 4.53 4.28 -0.67
CA HIS A 84 3.63 5.39 -0.96
C HIS A 84 3.36 6.22 0.30
N TRP A 85 2.48 7.24 0.24
CA TRP A 85 2.35 8.24 1.29
C TRP A 85 1.36 7.89 2.41
N HIS A 86 0.51 6.85 2.29
CA HIS A 86 -0.52 6.58 3.28
C HIS A 86 0.04 6.27 4.66
N PHE A 87 -0.69 6.73 5.68
CA PHE A 87 -0.22 6.75 7.07
C PHE A 87 -0.06 5.37 7.72
N ASP A 88 -0.68 4.35 7.16
CA ASP A 88 -0.49 2.96 7.58
C ASP A 88 0.75 2.29 6.94
N HIS A 89 1.54 3.06 6.21
CA HIS A 89 2.83 2.72 5.62
C HIS A 89 3.95 3.66 6.07
N THR A 90 3.62 4.90 6.47
CA THR A 90 4.58 5.97 6.77
C THR A 90 4.47 6.50 8.19
N GLY A 91 3.55 5.96 9.00
CA GLY A 91 3.25 6.50 10.33
C GLY A 91 4.40 6.38 11.33
N GLY A 92 5.30 5.41 11.15
CA GLY A 92 6.51 5.23 11.96
C GLY A 92 7.67 6.15 11.59
N ASN A 93 7.65 6.79 10.43
CA ASN A 93 8.77 7.57 9.86
C ASN A 93 9.44 8.51 10.88
N GLU A 94 8.65 9.32 11.60
CA GLU A 94 9.19 10.29 12.56
C GLU A 94 9.98 9.59 13.68
N ASN A 95 9.47 8.47 14.18
CA ASN A 95 10.11 7.72 15.26
C ASN A 95 11.42 7.07 14.78
N PHE A 96 11.43 6.52 13.57
CA PHE A 96 12.65 5.98 12.94
C PHE A 96 13.66 7.08 12.64
N ALA A 97 13.23 8.22 12.10
CA ALA A 97 14.11 9.35 11.83
C ALA A 97 14.75 9.93 13.11
N LYS A 98 14.01 10.05 14.22
CA LYS A 98 14.54 10.41 15.55
C LYS A 98 15.61 9.44 16.05
N ALA A 99 15.57 8.19 15.60
CA ALA A 99 16.59 7.18 15.89
C ALA A 99 17.77 7.19 14.90
N GLY A 100 17.84 8.17 13.99
CA GLY A 100 18.92 8.33 13.01
C GLY A 100 18.76 7.50 11.74
N VAL A 101 17.57 6.93 11.51
CA VAL A 101 17.25 6.17 10.29
C VAL A 101 16.96 7.13 9.14
N VAL A 102 17.49 6.86 7.96
CA VAL A 102 17.27 7.66 6.76
C VAL A 102 15.96 7.25 6.09
N ILE A 103 15.02 8.20 5.94
CA ILE A 103 13.76 7.97 5.25
C ILE A 103 13.93 8.26 3.76
N VAL A 104 13.57 7.29 2.91
CA VAL A 104 13.71 7.32 1.46
C VAL A 104 12.36 7.08 0.80
N ALA A 105 12.02 7.83 -0.25
CA ALA A 105 10.77 7.59 -0.99
C ALA A 105 10.81 8.24 -2.39
N HIS A 106 9.79 7.97 -3.20
CA HIS A 106 9.53 8.77 -4.41
C HIS A 106 9.21 10.23 -4.05
N GLU A 107 9.59 11.20 -4.90
CA GLU A 107 9.37 12.64 -4.61
C GLU A 107 7.89 12.99 -4.38
N ASN A 108 6.97 12.33 -5.06
CA ASN A 108 5.53 12.52 -4.88
C ASN A 108 5.07 12.12 -3.47
N VAL A 109 5.68 11.09 -2.86
CA VAL A 109 5.41 10.70 -1.47
C VAL A 109 5.75 11.86 -0.54
N ARG A 110 6.97 12.42 -0.67
CA ARG A 110 7.37 13.60 0.11
C ARG A 110 6.44 14.78 -0.11
N ARG A 111 6.07 15.06 -1.37
CA ARG A 111 5.15 16.16 -1.71
C ARG A 111 3.78 15.98 -1.05
N ARG A 112 3.21 14.76 -1.10
CA ARG A 112 1.94 14.43 -0.47
C ARG A 112 2.00 14.56 1.04
N MET A 113 3.02 14.01 1.68
CA MET A 113 3.21 14.07 3.12
C MET A 113 3.44 15.51 3.64
N SER A 114 3.98 16.42 2.82
CA SER A 114 4.27 17.81 3.24
C SER A 114 3.05 18.73 3.21
N ALA A 115 1.87 18.25 2.79
CA ALA A 115 0.64 19.03 2.71
C ALA A 115 -0.55 18.21 3.23
N GLU A 116 -1.62 18.93 3.62
CA GLU A 116 -2.89 18.29 3.94
C GLU A 116 -3.44 17.54 2.71
N GLN A 117 -3.96 16.34 2.93
CA GLN A 117 -4.58 15.50 1.91
C GLN A 117 -6.05 15.21 2.28
N PHE A 118 -6.87 14.90 1.29
CA PHE A 118 -8.24 14.45 1.49
C PHE A 118 -8.47 13.10 0.83
N MET A 119 -8.67 12.07 1.63
CA MET A 119 -8.98 10.71 1.14
C MET A 119 -10.49 10.59 0.85
N THR A 120 -10.89 10.80 -0.40
CA THR A 120 -12.29 10.85 -0.83
C THR A 120 -13.05 9.58 -0.45
N SER A 121 -12.49 8.40 -0.66
CA SER A 121 -13.14 7.12 -0.38
C SER A 121 -13.52 6.91 1.10
N PHE A 122 -12.94 7.68 2.01
CA PHE A 122 -13.19 7.60 3.45
C PHE A 122 -13.71 8.90 4.04
N ALA A 123 -13.90 9.94 3.20
CA ALA A 123 -14.24 11.31 3.62
C ALA A 123 -13.34 11.81 4.77
N GLN A 124 -12.02 11.50 4.68
CA GLN A 124 -11.06 11.74 5.75
C GLN A 124 -10.03 12.79 5.32
N VAL A 125 -9.89 13.82 6.17
CA VAL A 125 -8.76 14.76 6.09
C VAL A 125 -7.55 14.13 6.78
N VAL A 126 -6.40 14.14 6.10
CA VAL A 126 -5.11 13.71 6.64
C VAL A 126 -4.22 14.96 6.71
N PRO A 127 -3.84 15.42 7.89
CA PRO A 127 -3.00 16.61 8.02
C PRO A 127 -1.61 16.37 7.45
N ALA A 128 -0.90 17.46 7.14
CA ALA A 128 0.51 17.37 6.75
C ALA A 128 1.31 16.65 7.83
N SER A 129 2.21 15.77 7.41
CA SER A 129 3.11 15.06 8.32
C SER A 129 4.10 16.01 8.97
N PRO A 130 4.55 15.74 10.22
CA PRO A 130 5.64 16.48 10.84
C PRO A 130 6.88 16.50 9.95
N SER A 131 7.65 17.59 9.98
CA SER A 131 8.86 17.74 9.15
C SER A 131 9.87 16.60 9.37
N GLY A 132 9.94 16.07 10.60
CA GLY A 132 10.79 14.93 10.95
C GLY A 132 10.34 13.57 10.38
N ALA A 133 9.11 13.49 9.86
CA ALA A 133 8.60 12.28 9.20
C ALA A 133 8.84 12.27 7.68
N LEU A 134 9.25 13.41 7.11
CA LEU A 134 9.36 13.54 5.66
C LEU A 134 10.60 12.81 5.12
N PRO A 135 10.50 12.09 3.99
CA PRO A 135 11.66 11.50 3.31
C PRO A 135 12.75 12.54 3.05
N VAL A 136 13.98 12.25 3.44
CA VAL A 136 15.15 13.14 3.25
C VAL A 136 15.95 12.77 2.01
N VAL A 137 15.80 11.54 1.51
CA VAL A 137 16.31 11.11 0.21
C VAL A 137 15.12 10.82 -0.69
N THR A 138 15.06 11.47 -1.86
CA THR A 138 13.98 11.23 -2.82
C THR A 138 14.54 10.86 -4.19
N PHE A 139 13.75 10.13 -4.97
CA PHE A 139 14.03 9.76 -6.36
C PHE A 139 12.78 9.88 -7.21
N THR A 140 12.92 9.89 -8.54
CA THR A 140 11.82 10.08 -9.49
C THR A 140 11.50 8.84 -10.33
N ASP A 141 12.45 7.92 -10.49
CA ASP A 141 12.29 6.74 -11.33
C ASP A 141 12.80 5.48 -10.63
N THR A 142 14.09 5.35 -10.41
CA THR A 142 14.71 4.14 -9.89
C THR A 142 15.82 4.48 -8.89
N LEU A 143 15.91 3.71 -7.81
CA LEU A 143 16.98 3.76 -6.82
C LEU A 143 17.41 2.32 -6.50
N THR A 144 18.72 2.07 -6.40
CA THR A 144 19.24 0.75 -6.02
C THR A 144 20.15 0.85 -4.83
N PHE A 145 19.86 0.03 -3.81
CA PHE A 145 20.77 -0.23 -2.69
C PHE A 145 21.56 -1.51 -2.98
N TYR A 146 22.88 -1.45 -2.84
CA TYR A 146 23.73 -2.63 -2.76
C TYR A 146 23.96 -2.91 -1.27
N TYR A 147 23.20 -3.86 -0.72
CA TYR A 147 23.09 -4.01 0.73
C TYR A 147 22.78 -5.46 1.11
N ASN A 148 23.44 -5.97 2.15
CA ASN A 148 23.32 -7.36 2.61
C ASN A 148 23.57 -8.40 1.49
N GLY A 149 24.47 -8.11 0.57
CA GLY A 149 24.77 -8.99 -0.56
C GLY A 149 23.70 -9.02 -1.66
N ASP A 150 22.68 -8.15 -1.58
CA ASP A 150 21.62 -8.03 -2.58
C ASP A 150 21.69 -6.70 -3.34
N SER A 151 21.06 -6.66 -4.50
CA SER A 151 20.72 -5.45 -5.26
C SER A 151 19.24 -5.15 -5.06
N ILE A 152 18.93 -4.34 -4.05
CA ILE A 152 17.55 -3.97 -3.70
C ILE A 152 17.16 -2.77 -4.56
N THR A 153 16.35 -3.02 -5.59
CA THR A 153 15.95 -1.99 -6.56
C THR A 153 14.54 -1.52 -6.29
N ALA A 154 14.40 -0.25 -5.95
CA ALA A 154 13.12 0.46 -5.87
C ALA A 154 12.84 1.15 -7.21
N PHE A 155 11.66 0.99 -7.76
CA PHE A 155 11.27 1.67 -9.00
C PHE A 155 9.84 2.19 -8.91
N HIS A 156 9.65 3.41 -9.42
CA HIS A 156 8.34 4.04 -9.52
C HIS A 156 7.50 3.37 -10.62
N VAL A 157 6.19 3.31 -10.41
CA VAL A 157 5.20 2.87 -11.40
C VAL A 157 4.29 4.04 -11.77
N PRO A 158 3.73 4.07 -13.00
CA PRO A 158 2.71 5.07 -13.34
C PRO A 158 1.59 5.09 -12.30
N PRO A 159 0.87 6.23 -12.14
CA PRO A 159 -0.19 6.36 -11.16
C PRO A 159 -1.11 5.15 -11.07
N ALA A 160 -1.09 4.47 -9.91
CA ALA A 160 -1.77 3.20 -9.66
C ALA A 160 -2.66 3.28 -8.42
N HIS A 161 -2.16 2.95 -7.22
CA HIS A 161 -2.84 3.19 -5.96
C HIS A 161 -2.82 4.69 -5.61
N THR A 162 -1.64 5.31 -5.77
CA THR A 162 -1.40 6.76 -5.70
C THR A 162 -0.53 7.20 -6.90
N ASP A 163 -0.09 8.46 -6.92
CA ASP A 163 0.88 8.97 -7.91
C ASP A 163 2.35 8.80 -7.48
N GLY A 164 2.60 8.22 -6.31
CA GLY A 164 3.93 8.04 -5.76
C GLY A 164 4.37 6.60 -5.55
N ASP A 165 3.62 5.64 -6.08
CA ASP A 165 3.81 4.23 -5.79
C ASP A 165 5.16 3.69 -6.27
N VAL A 166 5.82 2.96 -5.37
CA VAL A 166 7.12 2.32 -5.58
C VAL A 166 7.00 0.83 -5.33
N ILE A 167 7.59 0.05 -6.22
CA ILE A 167 7.79 -1.40 -6.06
C ILE A 167 9.25 -1.65 -5.72
N VAL A 168 9.52 -2.55 -4.79
CA VAL A 168 10.87 -2.87 -4.32
C VAL A 168 11.21 -4.32 -4.65
N TRP A 169 12.29 -4.53 -5.40
CA TRP A 169 12.76 -5.85 -5.80
C TRP A 169 14.07 -6.21 -5.12
N PHE A 170 14.04 -7.19 -4.24
CA PHE A 170 15.19 -7.88 -3.65
C PHE A 170 15.63 -8.95 -4.66
N ARG A 171 16.59 -8.60 -5.52
CA ARG A 171 16.91 -9.38 -6.73
C ARG A 171 17.53 -10.72 -6.41
N HIS A 172 18.51 -10.75 -5.50
CA HIS A 172 19.18 -12.00 -5.12
C HIS A 172 18.25 -12.90 -4.31
N ALA A 173 17.53 -12.33 -3.36
CA ALA A 173 16.55 -13.06 -2.55
C ALA A 173 15.30 -13.50 -3.35
N ASN A 174 15.11 -13.00 -4.59
CA ASN A 174 13.98 -13.28 -5.46
C ASN A 174 12.63 -12.95 -4.82
N VAL A 175 12.54 -11.76 -4.20
CA VAL A 175 11.36 -11.26 -3.51
C VAL A 175 10.98 -9.89 -4.06
N VAL A 176 9.69 -9.65 -4.30
CA VAL A 176 9.16 -8.34 -4.70
C VAL A 176 8.18 -7.84 -3.65
N HIS A 177 8.37 -6.61 -3.15
CA HIS A 177 7.39 -5.90 -2.33
C HIS A 177 6.65 -4.89 -3.21
N MET A 178 5.35 -5.05 -3.32
CA MET A 178 4.54 -4.26 -4.25
C MET A 178 3.82 -3.08 -3.60
N GLY A 179 3.93 -2.91 -2.28
CA GLY A 179 3.08 -1.93 -1.58
C GLY A 179 1.61 -2.11 -1.97
N ASP A 180 0.86 -1.03 -1.95
CA ASP A 180 -0.58 -1.04 -2.24
C ASP A 180 -0.93 -1.11 -3.74
N THR A 181 0.06 -1.37 -4.60
CA THR A 181 -0.23 -1.80 -5.97
C THR A 181 -0.69 -3.27 -6.02
N PHE A 182 -0.56 -4.02 -4.93
CA PHE A 182 -1.07 -5.39 -4.78
C PHE A 182 -1.71 -5.61 -3.41
N PHE A 183 -3.02 -5.95 -3.42
CA PHE A 183 -3.79 -6.41 -2.26
C PHE A 183 -4.08 -7.89 -2.44
N ASN A 184 -3.55 -8.75 -1.58
CA ASN A 184 -3.78 -10.18 -1.71
C ASN A 184 -5.02 -10.62 -0.93
N GLY A 185 -6.04 -11.12 -1.65
CA GLY A 185 -7.29 -11.61 -1.07
C GLY A 185 -8.25 -10.50 -0.59
N ARG A 186 -8.11 -9.27 -1.09
CA ARG A 186 -9.06 -8.16 -0.83
C ARG A 186 -9.07 -7.15 -1.97
N TYR A 187 -10.20 -6.45 -2.14
CA TYR A 187 -10.28 -5.36 -3.13
C TYR A 187 -9.34 -4.22 -2.78
N PRO A 188 -8.62 -3.66 -3.78
CA PRO A 188 -7.73 -2.54 -3.56
C PRO A 188 -8.47 -1.21 -3.43
N LEU A 189 -7.85 -0.29 -2.72
CA LEU A 189 -8.14 1.14 -2.86
C LEU A 189 -7.43 1.68 -4.12
N VAL A 190 -8.12 2.48 -4.90
CA VAL A 190 -7.53 3.43 -5.86
C VAL A 190 -7.75 4.82 -5.29
N ASP A 191 -6.71 5.45 -4.79
CA ASP A 191 -6.84 6.80 -4.23
C ASP A 191 -6.81 7.85 -5.34
N ILE A 192 -8.01 8.11 -5.86
CA ILE A 192 -8.23 9.03 -6.97
C ILE A 192 -7.77 10.45 -6.63
N ALA A 193 -7.96 10.89 -5.38
CA ALA A 193 -7.57 12.22 -4.94
C ALA A 193 -6.03 12.37 -4.91
N SER A 194 -5.32 11.27 -4.68
CA SER A 194 -3.86 11.20 -4.76
C SER A 194 -3.34 10.80 -6.15
N GLY A 195 -4.15 10.95 -7.20
CA GLY A 195 -3.74 10.67 -8.57
C GLY A 195 -3.79 9.20 -8.96
N GLY A 196 -4.27 8.29 -8.10
CA GLY A 196 -4.41 6.88 -8.41
C GLY A 196 -5.31 6.59 -9.60
N ALA A 197 -5.08 5.44 -10.26
CA ALA A 197 -5.84 4.98 -11.41
C ALA A 197 -5.84 3.44 -11.50
N SER A 198 -7.00 2.86 -11.81
CA SER A 198 -7.12 1.40 -11.95
C SER A 198 -6.28 0.83 -13.10
N SER A 199 -6.04 1.61 -14.15
CA SER A 199 -5.14 1.24 -15.25
C SER A 199 -3.69 1.08 -14.78
N GLY A 200 -3.24 1.91 -13.83
CA GLY A 200 -1.91 1.81 -13.25
C GLY A 200 -1.74 0.57 -12.37
N LEU A 201 -2.76 0.20 -11.56
CA LEU A 201 -2.73 -1.06 -10.81
C LEU A 201 -2.55 -2.28 -11.73
N ILE A 202 -3.27 -2.30 -12.86
CA ILE A 202 -3.14 -3.36 -13.86
C ILE A 202 -1.75 -3.33 -14.49
N GLY A 203 -1.25 -2.14 -14.88
CA GLY A 203 0.09 -1.98 -15.44
C GLY A 203 1.20 -2.38 -14.48
N ALA A 204 1.07 -2.08 -13.18
CA ALA A 204 2.00 -2.52 -12.15
C ALA A 204 2.03 -4.04 -12.04
N ALA A 205 0.84 -4.68 -12.01
CA ALA A 205 0.75 -6.14 -12.00
C ALA A 205 1.35 -6.76 -13.27
N ASP A 206 1.07 -6.22 -14.45
CA ASP A 206 1.64 -6.68 -15.73
C ASP A 206 3.18 -6.58 -15.73
N ARG A 207 3.71 -5.44 -15.30
CA ARG A 207 5.17 -5.22 -15.22
C ARG A 207 5.83 -6.23 -14.30
N VAL A 208 5.27 -6.46 -13.11
CA VAL A 208 5.83 -7.41 -12.15
C VAL A 208 5.72 -8.83 -12.67
N LEU A 209 4.55 -9.25 -13.21
CA LEU A 209 4.37 -10.58 -13.80
C LEU A 209 5.37 -10.89 -14.92
N ALA A 210 5.79 -9.89 -15.70
CA ALA A 210 6.81 -10.03 -16.74
C ALA A 210 8.24 -10.21 -16.17
N MET A 211 8.48 -9.77 -14.93
CA MET A 211 9.79 -9.86 -14.26
C MET A 211 9.96 -11.14 -13.43
N LEU A 212 8.85 -11.79 -13.02
CA LEU A 212 8.88 -12.91 -12.09
C LEU A 212 9.29 -14.22 -12.76
N ASN A 213 9.99 -15.05 -11.99
CA ASN A 213 10.07 -16.49 -12.23
C ASN A 213 9.04 -17.27 -11.37
N ALA A 214 9.05 -18.61 -11.46
CA ALA A 214 8.07 -19.46 -10.77
C ALA A 214 8.21 -19.42 -9.23
N ASP A 215 9.42 -19.16 -8.72
CA ASP A 215 9.77 -19.24 -7.29
C ASP A 215 9.67 -17.88 -6.58
N THR A 216 9.46 -16.79 -7.34
CA THR A 216 9.41 -15.43 -6.79
C THR A 216 8.31 -15.31 -5.75
N LYS A 217 8.64 -14.79 -4.57
CA LYS A 217 7.69 -14.43 -3.53
C LYS A 217 7.30 -12.96 -3.64
N ILE A 218 6.04 -12.66 -3.32
CA ILE A 218 5.51 -11.30 -3.44
C ILE A 218 4.92 -10.87 -2.12
N ILE A 219 5.49 -9.81 -1.55
CA ILE A 219 4.94 -9.12 -0.38
C ILE A 219 3.90 -8.11 -0.90
N PRO A 220 2.61 -8.32 -0.64
CA PRO A 220 1.58 -7.32 -0.97
C PRO A 220 1.61 -6.18 0.05
N GLY A 221 1.05 -5.02 -0.26
CA GLY A 221 0.81 -3.99 0.75
C GLY A 221 -0.10 -4.51 1.86
N HIS A 222 -1.16 -5.23 1.50
CA HIS A 222 -2.09 -5.84 2.46
C HIS A 222 -2.43 -7.29 2.08
N GLY A 223 -2.61 -8.11 3.11
CA GLY A 223 -2.98 -9.52 2.95
C GLY A 223 -1.83 -10.48 3.16
N PRO A 224 -2.02 -11.78 2.94
CA PRO A 224 -0.98 -12.79 3.11
C PRO A 224 0.10 -12.69 2.03
N LEU A 225 1.27 -13.29 2.30
CA LEU A 225 2.33 -13.45 1.31
C LEU A 225 1.76 -14.07 0.03
N GLY A 226 2.12 -13.51 -1.11
CA GLY A 226 1.69 -13.95 -2.42
C GLY A 226 2.80 -14.58 -3.25
N ASP A 227 2.38 -15.02 -4.43
CA ASP A 227 3.22 -15.57 -5.49
C ASP A 227 2.71 -15.10 -6.86
N ARG A 228 3.32 -15.64 -7.92
CA ARG A 228 2.91 -15.35 -9.30
C ARG A 228 1.43 -15.66 -9.56
N ALA A 229 0.90 -16.77 -9.01
CA ALA A 229 -0.49 -17.18 -9.23
C ALA A 229 -1.47 -16.21 -8.54
N ALA A 230 -1.17 -15.80 -7.29
CA ALA A 230 -1.94 -14.81 -6.56
C ALA A 230 -1.98 -13.45 -7.28
N LEU A 231 -0.83 -12.98 -7.79
CA LEU A 231 -0.77 -11.73 -8.56
C LEU A 231 -1.52 -11.83 -9.90
N GLN A 232 -1.46 -12.98 -10.57
CA GLN A 232 -2.22 -13.23 -11.80
C GLN A 232 -3.74 -13.22 -11.54
N ALA A 233 -4.18 -13.83 -10.43
CA ALA A 233 -5.59 -13.81 -10.03
C ALA A 233 -6.06 -12.37 -9.72
N TYR A 234 -5.25 -11.59 -8.99
CA TYR A 234 -5.51 -10.18 -8.71
C TYR A 234 -5.65 -9.36 -9.99
N ARG A 235 -4.69 -9.49 -10.91
CA ARG A 235 -4.76 -8.83 -12.22
C ARG A 235 -6.01 -9.20 -13.01
N THR A 236 -6.36 -10.49 -13.02
CA THR A 236 -7.56 -10.97 -13.73
C THR A 236 -8.84 -10.35 -13.15
N MET A 237 -8.96 -10.31 -11.83
CA MET A 237 -10.06 -9.64 -11.14
C MET A 237 -10.14 -8.16 -11.54
N LEU A 238 -9.03 -7.42 -11.46
CA LEU A 238 -8.97 -5.99 -11.82
C LEU A 238 -9.43 -5.74 -13.26
N VAL A 239 -8.89 -6.47 -14.22
CA VAL A 239 -9.23 -6.32 -15.65
C VAL A 239 -10.71 -6.61 -15.88
N THR A 240 -11.21 -7.72 -15.32
CA THR A 240 -12.60 -8.14 -15.52
C THR A 240 -13.58 -7.11 -14.98
N VAL A 241 -13.39 -6.66 -13.73
CA VAL A 241 -14.30 -5.69 -13.10
C VAL A 241 -14.20 -4.33 -13.78
N ARG A 242 -12.97 -3.85 -14.04
CA ARG A 242 -12.75 -2.59 -14.77
C ARG A 242 -13.46 -2.59 -16.12
N ASP A 243 -13.33 -3.65 -16.92
CA ASP A 243 -13.89 -3.71 -18.27
C ASP A 243 -15.42 -3.78 -18.26
N ARG A 244 -16.01 -4.44 -17.25
CA ARG A 244 -17.47 -4.42 -17.03
C ARG A 244 -17.96 -3.01 -16.74
N ILE A 245 -17.33 -2.33 -15.79
CA ILE A 245 -17.72 -0.96 -15.40
C ILE A 245 -17.45 0.01 -16.55
N LYS A 246 -16.33 -0.10 -17.27
CA LYS A 246 -16.02 0.74 -18.43
C LYS A 246 -17.11 0.65 -19.51
N ARG A 247 -17.61 -0.56 -19.81
CA ARG A 247 -18.72 -0.72 -20.76
C ARG A 247 -20.00 -0.08 -20.24
N ALA A 248 -20.30 -0.20 -18.96
CA ALA A 248 -21.48 0.39 -18.35
C ALA A 248 -21.42 1.92 -18.38
N VAL A 249 -20.27 2.52 -18.06
CA VAL A 249 -20.02 3.97 -18.15
C VAL A 249 -20.18 4.45 -19.61
N ALA A 250 -19.60 3.73 -20.56
CA ALA A 250 -19.72 4.05 -21.99
C ALA A 250 -21.18 3.96 -22.51
N ALA A 251 -22.00 3.09 -21.90
CA ALA A 251 -23.44 2.98 -22.17
C ALA A 251 -24.29 4.03 -21.43
N GLY A 252 -23.68 4.97 -20.70
CA GLY A 252 -24.37 6.03 -19.97
C GLY A 252 -25.09 5.55 -18.70
N GLN A 253 -24.77 4.37 -18.17
CA GLN A 253 -25.37 3.86 -16.93
C GLN A 253 -24.92 4.69 -15.73
N THR A 254 -25.85 4.95 -14.82
CA THR A 254 -25.56 5.62 -13.54
C THR A 254 -24.83 4.69 -12.59
N LEU A 255 -24.14 5.25 -11.58
CA LEU A 255 -23.49 4.45 -10.52
C LEU A 255 -24.46 3.46 -9.87
N ALA A 256 -25.69 3.90 -9.56
CA ALA A 256 -26.70 3.04 -8.95
C ALA A 256 -27.07 1.84 -9.84
N GLN A 257 -27.17 2.03 -11.16
CA GLN A 257 -27.42 0.95 -12.11
C GLN A 257 -26.25 -0.03 -12.18
N VAL A 258 -25.01 0.48 -12.17
CA VAL A 258 -23.79 -0.36 -12.18
C VAL A 258 -23.67 -1.17 -10.88
N GLN A 259 -23.94 -0.55 -9.72
CA GLN A 259 -23.94 -1.26 -8.44
C GLN A 259 -25.02 -2.34 -8.37
N ALA A 260 -26.23 -2.07 -8.88
CA ALA A 260 -27.33 -3.03 -8.96
C ALA A 260 -26.98 -4.25 -9.85
N ALA A 261 -26.19 -4.06 -10.90
CA ALA A 261 -25.71 -5.13 -11.78
C ALA A 261 -24.63 -6.03 -11.14
N LYS A 262 -24.09 -5.67 -9.97
CA LYS A 262 -23.11 -6.44 -9.19
C LYS A 262 -21.92 -6.94 -10.05
N PRO A 263 -21.14 -6.06 -10.69
CA PRO A 263 -20.08 -6.48 -11.62
C PRO A 263 -18.94 -7.26 -10.96
N THR A 264 -18.89 -7.29 -9.63
CA THR A 264 -17.88 -7.95 -8.79
C THR A 264 -18.31 -9.33 -8.28
N ALA A 265 -19.57 -9.74 -8.44
CA ALA A 265 -20.22 -10.85 -7.70
C ALA A 265 -19.40 -12.15 -7.65
N GLU A 266 -18.76 -12.55 -8.74
CA GLU A 266 -17.96 -13.79 -8.80
C GLU A 266 -16.66 -13.72 -7.99
N PHE A 267 -16.21 -12.50 -7.65
CA PHE A 267 -14.98 -12.23 -6.90
C PHE A 267 -15.23 -11.94 -5.43
N ASP A 268 -16.47 -11.61 -5.03
CA ASP A 268 -16.79 -11.09 -3.71
C ASP A 268 -16.44 -12.07 -2.57
N ALA A 269 -16.57 -13.37 -2.81
CA ALA A 269 -16.25 -14.39 -1.80
C ALA A 269 -14.76 -14.38 -1.40
N VAL A 270 -13.86 -14.05 -2.34
CA VAL A 270 -12.40 -14.01 -2.11
C VAL A 270 -11.94 -12.61 -1.74
N TRP A 271 -12.48 -11.58 -2.42
CA TRP A 271 -11.90 -10.22 -2.40
C TRP A 271 -12.74 -9.23 -1.58
N GLY A 272 -13.99 -9.55 -1.25
CA GLY A 272 -14.97 -8.62 -0.68
C GLY A 272 -14.94 -8.44 0.83
N SER A 273 -14.08 -9.16 1.56
CA SER A 273 -14.05 -9.14 3.04
C SER A 273 -13.19 -8.02 3.64
N GLY A 274 -12.54 -7.19 2.81
CA GLY A 274 -11.65 -6.09 3.24
C GLY A 274 -12.41 -4.80 3.61
N ARG A 275 -11.66 -3.76 3.96
CA ARG A 275 -12.19 -2.40 4.21
C ARG A 275 -12.86 -1.83 2.95
N ILE A 276 -12.35 -2.17 1.77
CA ILE A 276 -12.97 -1.84 0.49
C ILE A 276 -14.00 -2.94 0.19
N THR A 277 -15.27 -2.61 0.43
CA THR A 277 -16.39 -3.50 0.14
C THR A 277 -16.65 -3.60 -1.37
N PRO A 278 -17.37 -4.62 -1.87
CA PRO A 278 -17.76 -4.70 -3.28
C PRO A 278 -18.43 -3.44 -3.79
N VAL A 279 -19.34 -2.85 -3.01
CA VAL A 279 -20.07 -1.63 -3.38
C VAL A 279 -19.12 -0.44 -3.50
N LEU A 280 -18.23 -0.27 -2.53
CA LEU A 280 -17.23 0.81 -2.54
C LEU A 280 -16.22 0.62 -3.67
N PHE A 281 -15.80 -0.61 -3.96
CA PHE A 281 -14.87 -0.88 -5.07
C PHE A 281 -15.50 -0.52 -6.43
N VAL A 282 -16.78 -0.86 -6.63
CA VAL A 282 -17.53 -0.46 -7.84
C VAL A 282 -17.62 1.06 -7.96
N GLU A 283 -17.90 1.76 -6.85
CA GLU A 283 -17.96 3.23 -6.82
C GLU A 283 -16.62 3.86 -7.19
N ILE A 284 -15.52 3.40 -6.59
CA ILE A 284 -14.16 3.89 -6.88
C ILE A 284 -13.84 3.71 -8.37
N LEU A 285 -14.07 2.51 -8.92
CA LEU A 285 -13.79 2.26 -10.35
C LEU A 285 -14.72 3.05 -11.27
N TYR A 286 -15.99 3.24 -10.90
CA TYR A 286 -16.91 4.08 -11.65
C TYR A 286 -16.43 5.53 -11.71
N GLN A 287 -15.99 6.09 -10.57
CA GLN A 287 -15.43 7.44 -10.49
C GLN A 287 -14.14 7.55 -11.33
N ASP A 288 -13.24 6.56 -11.22
CA ASP A 288 -12.00 6.52 -12.01
C ASP A 288 -12.28 6.53 -13.52
N LEU A 289 -13.21 5.71 -13.99
CA LEU A 289 -13.52 5.51 -15.40
C LEU A 289 -14.45 6.57 -15.99
N SER A 290 -15.11 7.37 -15.15
CA SER A 290 -15.97 8.49 -15.56
C SER A 290 -15.21 9.81 -15.66
N ARG A 291 -13.96 9.87 -15.22
CA ARG A 291 -13.10 11.05 -15.41
C ARG A 291 -12.81 11.22 -16.91
N ARG A 292 -13.10 12.41 -17.45
CA ARG A 292 -12.82 12.81 -18.84
C ARG A 292 -11.45 13.47 -18.94
#